data_b24287ca2d3c538bc9ca38a80ab50d26
#
_entry.id   b24287ca2d3c538bc9ca38a80ab50d26
#
_cell.length_a   1.000
_cell.length_b   1.000
_cell.length_c   1.000
_cell.angle_alpha   90.00
_cell.angle_beta   90.00
_cell.angle_gamma   90.00
#
_symmetry.space_group_name_H-M   'P 1'
#
loop_
_entity.id
_entity.type
_entity.pdbx_description
1 polymer ?
#
loop_
_entity_poly.entity_id
_entity_poly.type
_entity_poly.pdbx_seq_one_letter_code
_entity_poly.pdbx_strand_id
1 'polypeptide(L)'
;MNKEEFLEECKKINIIIDEEQLKKLDKFYHLMIEWNQKINLTRITEEEEVYLKHFYDSLTINKVVDLKKVNTLCDVGTGAGFPGIVLKIVFPHLKITLIDSLQKRINYLKEVIKEMKLENIEAIHTRGEDFKGEYDVVTSRAVANIEKLVNYTMHLVKKDGKFIAMKGNIEDELTKFIKEELEKKYKIEEILQFNLPKECSKRTLLILKNR
;
A
#
# COMPACT_ATOMS: atom_id res chain seq x y z
N MET A 1 -9.66 -10.88 12.16
CA MET A 1 -10.81 -10.69 11.24
C MET A 1 -10.92 -11.94 10.39
N ASN A 2 -12.02 -12.68 10.48
CA ASN A 2 -12.22 -13.83 9.60
C ASN A 2 -12.62 -13.36 8.17
N LYS A 3 -12.73 -14.33 7.23
CA LYS A 3 -12.99 -14.01 5.82
C LYS A 3 -14.36 -13.39 5.56
N GLU A 4 -15.40 -13.81 6.28
CA GLU A 4 -16.75 -13.26 6.16
C GLU A 4 -16.78 -11.79 6.60
N GLU A 5 -16.20 -11.51 7.76
CA GLU A 5 -16.04 -10.15 8.27
C GLU A 5 -15.22 -9.27 7.35
N PHE A 6 -14.15 -9.82 6.78
CA PHE A 6 -13.32 -9.12 5.80
C PHE A 6 -14.13 -8.68 4.57
N LEU A 7 -14.95 -9.58 4.02
CA LEU A 7 -15.81 -9.27 2.89
C LEU A 7 -16.84 -8.18 3.24
N GLU A 8 -17.44 -8.24 4.43
CA GLU A 8 -18.41 -7.23 4.90
C GLU A 8 -17.74 -5.86 5.11
N GLU A 9 -16.54 -5.82 5.70
CA GLU A 9 -15.82 -4.56 5.89
C GLU A 9 -15.36 -3.96 4.55
N CYS A 10 -14.97 -4.79 3.58
CA CYS A 10 -14.65 -4.34 2.23
C CYS A 10 -15.84 -3.68 1.52
N LYS A 11 -17.05 -4.23 1.68
CA LYS A 11 -18.28 -3.61 1.13
C LYS A 11 -18.52 -2.20 1.67
N LYS A 12 -18.21 -1.94 2.96
CA LYS A 12 -18.35 -0.61 3.57
C LYS A 12 -17.43 0.45 2.96
N ILE A 13 -16.36 0.03 2.31
CA ILE A 13 -15.44 0.90 1.56
C ILE A 13 -15.60 0.78 0.05
N ASN A 14 -16.80 0.35 -0.41
CA ASN A 14 -17.19 0.20 -1.82
C ASN A 14 -16.33 -0.79 -2.61
N ILE A 15 -15.81 -1.83 -1.95
CA ILE A 15 -15.06 -2.94 -2.57
C ILE A 15 -15.90 -4.22 -2.46
N ILE A 16 -16.17 -4.83 -3.62
CA ILE A 16 -16.77 -6.16 -3.70
C ILE A 16 -15.67 -7.12 -4.15
N ILE A 17 -15.42 -8.13 -3.36
CA ILE A 17 -14.41 -9.17 -3.62
C ILE A 17 -15.16 -10.43 -4.04
N ASP A 18 -14.84 -10.97 -5.21
CA ASP A 18 -15.40 -12.23 -5.68
C ASP A 18 -14.63 -13.45 -5.14
N GLU A 19 -15.15 -14.65 -5.42
CA GLU A 19 -14.55 -15.90 -4.94
C GLU A 19 -13.14 -16.14 -5.50
N GLU A 20 -12.88 -15.72 -6.76
CA GLU A 20 -11.56 -15.90 -7.36
C GLU A 20 -10.53 -14.98 -6.70
N GLN A 21 -10.91 -13.74 -6.44
CA GLN A 21 -10.08 -12.78 -5.72
C GLN A 21 -9.80 -13.25 -4.29
N LEU A 22 -10.81 -13.78 -3.59
CA LEU A 22 -10.62 -14.31 -2.25
C LEU A 22 -9.66 -15.51 -2.24
N LYS A 23 -9.79 -16.44 -3.21
CA LYS A 23 -8.84 -17.56 -3.39
C LYS A 23 -7.42 -17.07 -3.67
N LYS A 24 -7.27 -15.99 -4.44
CA LYS A 24 -5.96 -15.37 -4.70
C LYS A 24 -5.37 -14.75 -3.44
N LEU A 25 -6.17 -14.06 -2.62
CA LEU A 25 -5.72 -13.53 -1.33
C LEU A 25 -5.26 -14.65 -0.39
N ASP A 26 -6.00 -15.75 -0.33
CA ASP A 26 -5.61 -16.95 0.43
C ASP A 26 -4.27 -17.53 -0.06
N LYS A 27 -4.13 -17.70 -1.38
CA LYS A 27 -2.88 -18.18 -1.96
C LYS A 27 -1.73 -17.24 -1.63
N PHE A 28 -1.94 -15.93 -1.69
CA PHE A 28 -0.94 -14.93 -1.33
C PHE A 28 -0.55 -15.03 0.14
N TYR A 29 -1.52 -15.22 1.05
CA TYR A 29 -1.24 -15.47 2.47
C TYR A 29 -0.30 -16.67 2.65
N HIS A 30 -0.61 -17.82 2.07
CA HIS A 30 0.21 -19.03 2.21
C HIS A 30 1.62 -18.86 1.65
N LEU A 31 1.78 -18.25 0.47
CA LEU A 31 3.09 -17.94 -0.11
C LEU A 31 3.89 -16.99 0.79
N MET A 32 3.25 -15.96 1.34
CA MET A 32 3.89 -15.03 2.26
C MET A 32 4.37 -15.74 3.53
N ILE A 33 3.57 -16.61 4.13
CA ILE A 33 3.95 -17.37 5.35
C ILE A 33 5.13 -18.32 5.06
N GLU A 34 5.10 -19.03 3.93
CA GLU A 34 6.22 -19.89 3.54
C GLU A 34 7.53 -19.10 3.39
N TRP A 35 7.48 -17.98 2.68
CA TRP A 35 8.66 -17.14 2.48
C TRP A 35 9.09 -16.40 3.75
N ASN A 36 8.16 -16.08 4.64
CA ASN A 36 8.47 -15.44 5.92
C ASN A 36 9.41 -16.26 6.79
N GLN A 37 9.34 -17.58 6.71
CA GLN A 37 10.27 -18.49 7.39
C GLN A 37 11.72 -18.35 6.88
N LYS A 38 11.90 -17.91 5.62
CA LYS A 38 13.20 -17.80 4.95
C LYS A 38 13.83 -16.42 5.10
N ILE A 39 13.03 -15.34 5.04
CA ILE A 39 13.56 -13.97 4.90
C ILE A 39 12.97 -12.92 5.85
N ASN A 40 12.15 -13.33 6.81
CA ASN A 40 11.53 -12.42 7.80
C ASN A 40 10.83 -11.21 7.14
N LEU A 41 9.72 -11.46 6.45
CA LEU A 41 8.94 -10.45 5.74
C LEU A 41 8.08 -9.60 6.68
N THR A 42 7.45 -10.26 7.65
CA THR A 42 6.50 -9.65 8.59
C THR A 42 6.52 -10.38 9.93
N ARG A 43 6.09 -9.66 10.99
CA ARG A 43 5.84 -10.25 12.31
C ARG A 43 4.39 -10.75 12.47
N ILE A 44 3.49 -10.34 11.57
CA ILE A 44 2.07 -10.70 11.60
C ILE A 44 1.90 -11.94 10.73
N THR A 45 1.62 -13.08 11.35
CA THR A 45 1.55 -14.39 10.69
C THR A 45 0.22 -15.09 10.86
N GLU A 46 -0.54 -14.75 11.91
CA GLU A 46 -1.87 -15.30 12.14
C GLU A 46 -2.85 -14.84 11.05
N GLU A 47 -3.59 -15.77 10.46
CA GLU A 47 -4.45 -15.52 9.30
C GLU A 47 -5.41 -14.35 9.54
N GLU A 48 -6.12 -14.33 10.66
CA GLU A 48 -7.08 -13.28 11.00
C GLU A 48 -6.41 -11.91 11.16
N GLU A 49 -5.17 -11.87 11.67
CA GLU A 49 -4.41 -10.63 11.76
C GLU A 49 -3.92 -10.16 10.38
N VAL A 50 -3.50 -11.07 9.50
CA VAL A 50 -3.10 -10.75 8.13
C VAL A 50 -4.28 -10.18 7.34
N TYR A 51 -5.47 -10.80 7.46
CA TYR A 51 -6.68 -10.28 6.82
C TYR A 51 -7.06 -8.88 7.30
N LEU A 52 -6.88 -8.58 8.59
CA LEU A 52 -7.16 -7.25 9.14
C LEU A 52 -6.03 -6.24 8.86
N LYS A 53 -4.81 -6.56 9.33
CA LYS A 53 -3.69 -5.60 9.43
C LYS A 53 -2.87 -5.49 8.14
N HIS A 54 -3.05 -6.45 7.22
CA HIS A 54 -2.40 -6.39 5.92
C HIS A 54 -3.40 -6.24 4.78
N PHE A 55 -4.37 -7.13 4.63
CA PHE A 55 -5.27 -7.11 3.46
C PHE A 55 -6.27 -5.95 3.55
N TYR A 56 -7.07 -5.89 4.60
CA TYR A 56 -8.04 -4.81 4.76
C TYR A 56 -7.36 -3.44 4.86
N ASP A 57 -6.29 -3.33 5.68
CA ASP A 57 -5.50 -2.11 5.80
C ASP A 57 -5.03 -1.59 4.42
N SER A 58 -4.51 -2.48 3.57
CA SER A 58 -4.10 -2.15 2.19
C SER A 58 -5.26 -1.59 1.34
N LEU A 59 -6.45 -2.13 1.50
CA LEU A 59 -7.65 -1.72 0.74
C LEU A 59 -8.25 -0.40 1.22
N THR A 60 -7.87 0.08 2.41
CA THR A 60 -8.36 1.36 2.94
C THR A 60 -7.99 2.57 2.07
N ILE A 61 -7.01 2.46 1.19
CA ILE A 61 -6.70 3.47 0.16
C ILE A 61 -7.95 3.85 -0.64
N ASN A 62 -8.88 2.91 -0.86
CA ASN A 62 -10.13 3.18 -1.57
C ASN A 62 -11.09 4.14 -0.84
N LYS A 63 -10.79 4.48 0.43
CA LYS A 63 -11.53 5.52 1.16
C LYS A 63 -11.25 6.94 0.65
N VAL A 64 -10.09 7.16 0.03
CA VAL A 64 -9.61 8.50 -0.37
C VAL A 64 -9.35 8.62 -1.88
N VAL A 65 -9.37 7.51 -2.61
CA VAL A 65 -9.27 7.48 -4.07
C VAL A 65 -10.07 6.32 -4.62
N ASP A 66 -10.92 6.58 -5.61
CA ASP A 66 -11.64 5.53 -6.35
C ASP A 66 -10.65 4.75 -7.23
N LEU A 67 -10.15 3.63 -6.72
CA LEU A 67 -9.15 2.81 -7.40
C LEU A 67 -9.66 2.23 -8.73
N LYS A 68 -10.98 2.18 -8.97
CA LYS A 68 -11.55 1.76 -10.25
C LYS A 68 -11.24 2.76 -11.38
N LYS A 69 -10.91 4.02 -11.04
CA LYS A 69 -10.56 5.09 -11.98
C LYS A 69 -9.06 5.33 -12.11
N VAL A 70 -8.25 4.62 -11.34
CA VAL A 70 -6.79 4.70 -11.38
C VAL A 70 -6.25 3.71 -12.41
N ASN A 71 -5.26 4.11 -13.20
CA ASN A 71 -4.62 3.22 -14.19
C ASN A 71 -3.25 2.73 -13.71
N THR A 72 -2.45 3.61 -13.11
CA THR A 72 -1.06 3.31 -12.72
C THR A 72 -0.82 3.58 -11.23
N LEU A 73 -0.15 2.66 -10.55
CA LEU A 73 0.18 2.78 -9.14
C LEU A 73 1.62 2.35 -8.88
N CYS A 74 2.35 3.13 -8.07
CA CYS A 74 3.67 2.76 -7.55
C CYS A 74 3.59 2.56 -6.04
N ASP A 75 4.06 1.40 -5.56
CA ASP A 75 4.17 1.09 -4.13
C ASP A 75 5.63 1.17 -3.71
N VAL A 76 5.98 2.22 -2.96
CA VAL A 76 7.37 2.54 -2.58
C VAL A 76 7.70 1.96 -1.22
N GLY A 77 8.70 1.10 -1.17
CA GLY A 77 9.06 0.34 0.03
C GLY A 77 8.02 -0.74 0.34
N THR A 78 7.61 -1.45 -0.69
CA THR A 78 6.50 -2.42 -0.67
C THR A 78 6.64 -3.55 0.34
N GLY A 79 7.86 -3.88 0.77
CA GLY A 79 8.13 -4.90 1.76
C GLY A 79 7.66 -6.30 1.35
N ALA A 80 6.70 -6.83 2.07
CA ALA A 80 6.06 -8.11 1.76
C ALA A 80 4.98 -8.00 0.64
N GLY A 81 4.92 -6.87 -0.08
CA GLY A 81 3.94 -6.66 -1.15
C GLY A 81 2.68 -5.90 -0.70
N PHE A 82 2.79 -5.11 0.38
CA PHE A 82 1.67 -4.35 0.93
C PHE A 82 1.86 -2.83 0.79
N PRO A 83 0.92 -2.12 0.17
CA PRO A 83 -0.39 -2.58 -0.28
C PRO A 83 -0.42 -3.21 -1.69
N GLY A 84 0.64 -3.14 -2.47
CA GLY A 84 0.65 -3.35 -3.92
C GLY A 84 0.08 -4.68 -4.41
N ILE A 85 0.47 -5.84 -3.85
CA ILE A 85 -0.05 -7.16 -4.27
C ILE A 85 -1.54 -7.29 -3.96
N VAL A 86 -1.99 -6.83 -2.79
CA VAL A 86 -3.41 -6.87 -2.42
C VAL A 86 -4.25 -6.03 -3.38
N LEU A 87 -3.78 -4.81 -3.68
CA LEU A 87 -4.43 -3.94 -4.65
C LEU A 87 -4.48 -4.56 -6.04
N LYS A 88 -3.41 -5.27 -6.46
CA LYS A 88 -3.39 -5.97 -7.75
C LYS A 88 -4.40 -7.10 -7.83
N ILE A 89 -4.56 -7.87 -6.76
CA ILE A 89 -5.55 -8.96 -6.71
C ILE A 89 -6.97 -8.41 -6.82
N VAL A 90 -7.27 -7.34 -6.08
CA VAL A 90 -8.64 -6.78 -6.01
C VAL A 90 -8.96 -5.85 -7.18
N PHE A 91 -7.97 -5.17 -7.73
CA PHE A 91 -8.10 -4.26 -8.88
C PHE A 91 -7.18 -4.71 -10.03
N PRO A 92 -7.52 -5.80 -10.75
CA PRO A 92 -6.62 -6.43 -11.73
C PRO A 92 -6.29 -5.54 -12.94
N HIS A 93 -7.06 -4.50 -13.22
CA HIS A 93 -6.79 -3.53 -14.29
C HIS A 93 -5.60 -2.60 -13.98
N LEU A 94 -5.24 -2.41 -12.71
CA LEU A 94 -4.14 -1.54 -12.33
C LEU A 94 -2.80 -2.04 -12.92
N LYS A 95 -2.02 -1.10 -13.46
CA LYS A 95 -0.59 -1.33 -13.74
C LYS A 95 0.20 -0.93 -12.49
N ILE A 96 0.84 -1.91 -11.85
CA ILE A 96 1.50 -1.68 -10.55
C ILE A 96 3.01 -1.89 -10.66
N THR A 97 3.76 -0.95 -10.12
CA THR A 97 5.21 -1.09 -9.91
C THR A 97 5.49 -1.14 -8.41
N LEU A 98 6.10 -2.23 -7.98
CA LEU A 98 6.54 -2.45 -6.60
C LEU A 98 8.03 -2.13 -6.52
N ILE A 99 8.45 -1.25 -5.62
CA ILE A 99 9.86 -0.96 -5.40
C ILE A 99 10.27 -1.19 -3.95
N ASP A 100 11.42 -1.81 -3.77
CA ASP A 100 12.04 -2.01 -2.44
C ASP A 100 13.56 -2.00 -2.58
N SER A 101 14.24 -1.50 -1.56
CA SER A 101 15.70 -1.42 -1.51
C SER A 101 16.38 -2.73 -1.12
N LEU A 102 15.63 -3.76 -0.75
CA LEU A 102 16.15 -5.07 -0.36
C LEU A 102 15.94 -6.11 -1.46
N GLN A 103 17.01 -6.53 -2.11
CA GLN A 103 16.98 -7.51 -3.20
C GLN A 103 16.24 -8.81 -2.83
N LYS A 104 16.39 -9.29 -1.59
CA LYS A 104 15.70 -10.50 -1.13
C LYS A 104 14.17 -10.39 -1.15
N ARG A 105 13.62 -9.19 -0.88
CA ARG A 105 12.18 -8.92 -0.97
C ARG A 105 11.72 -8.88 -2.42
N ILE A 106 12.52 -8.27 -3.29
CA ILE A 106 12.23 -8.25 -4.74
C ILE A 106 12.23 -9.65 -5.33
N ASN A 107 13.17 -10.51 -4.95
CA ASN A 107 13.19 -11.91 -5.38
C ASN A 107 11.91 -12.65 -4.94
N TYR A 108 11.49 -12.46 -3.70
CA TYR A 108 10.23 -12.99 -3.19
C TYR A 108 9.03 -12.47 -3.99
N LEU A 109 8.94 -11.16 -4.21
CA LEU A 109 7.82 -10.56 -4.96
C LEU A 109 7.75 -11.05 -6.40
N LYS A 110 8.89 -11.22 -7.07
CA LYS A 110 8.95 -11.81 -8.42
C LYS A 110 8.41 -13.24 -8.44
N GLU A 111 8.73 -14.04 -7.42
CA GLU A 111 8.20 -15.41 -7.33
C GLU A 111 6.69 -15.40 -7.05
N VAL A 112 6.20 -14.53 -6.15
CA VAL A 112 4.76 -14.34 -5.91
C VAL A 112 4.03 -13.95 -7.19
N ILE A 113 4.54 -12.96 -7.93
CA ILE A 113 3.95 -12.51 -9.20
C ILE A 113 3.84 -13.66 -10.19
N LYS A 114 4.90 -14.46 -10.33
CA LYS A 114 4.96 -15.60 -11.22
C LYS A 114 4.00 -16.72 -10.79
N GLU A 115 4.06 -17.15 -9.53
CA GLU A 115 3.24 -18.24 -8.98
C GLU A 115 1.75 -17.93 -9.01
N MET A 116 1.39 -16.66 -8.82
CA MET A 116 0.02 -16.19 -8.87
C MET A 116 -0.44 -15.79 -10.26
N LYS A 117 0.47 -15.81 -11.25
CA LYS A 117 0.22 -15.37 -12.63
C LYS A 117 -0.40 -13.96 -12.69
N LEU A 118 0.16 -13.04 -11.92
CA LEU A 118 -0.30 -11.65 -11.92
C LEU A 118 0.26 -10.93 -13.13
N GLU A 119 -0.62 -10.31 -13.91
CA GLU A 119 -0.26 -9.52 -15.10
C GLU A 119 -0.19 -8.04 -14.80
N ASN A 120 0.54 -7.27 -15.62
CA ASN A 120 0.69 -5.81 -15.46
C ASN A 120 1.17 -5.38 -14.06
N ILE A 121 2.06 -6.16 -13.49
CA ILE A 121 2.73 -5.85 -12.23
C ILE A 121 4.20 -6.25 -12.31
N GLU A 122 5.07 -5.43 -11.78
CA GLU A 122 6.52 -5.69 -11.74
C GLU A 122 7.10 -5.36 -10.37
N ALA A 123 8.22 -5.99 -10.04
CA ALA A 123 8.97 -5.72 -8.81
C ALA A 123 10.42 -5.34 -9.15
N ILE A 124 10.85 -4.16 -8.70
CA ILE A 124 12.13 -3.53 -9.06
C ILE A 124 12.95 -3.27 -7.81
N HIS A 125 14.22 -3.74 -7.84
CA HIS A 125 15.20 -3.46 -6.79
C HIS A 125 15.78 -2.06 -7.00
N THR A 126 15.30 -1.09 -6.23
CA THR A 126 15.78 0.29 -6.26
C THR A 126 15.38 1.02 -4.98
N ARG A 127 16.01 2.17 -4.72
CA ARG A 127 15.52 3.12 -3.74
C ARG A 127 14.49 4.05 -4.37
N GLY A 128 13.56 4.57 -3.55
CA GLY A 128 12.52 5.47 -4.04
C GLY A 128 13.08 6.72 -4.70
N GLU A 129 14.11 7.32 -4.11
CA GLU A 129 14.79 8.53 -4.58
C GLU A 129 15.51 8.35 -5.94
N ASP A 130 15.93 7.13 -6.26
CA ASP A 130 16.69 6.81 -7.48
C ASP A 130 15.79 6.34 -8.63
N PHE A 131 14.54 5.98 -8.31
CA PHE A 131 13.60 5.45 -9.30
C PHE A 131 12.96 6.59 -10.10
N LYS A 132 12.72 6.33 -11.40
CA LYS A 132 12.06 7.28 -12.31
C LYS A 132 10.78 6.68 -12.86
N GLY A 133 9.74 7.47 -12.91
CA GLY A 133 8.44 7.10 -13.42
C GLY A 133 7.39 8.14 -13.05
N GLU A 134 6.20 8.01 -13.60
CA GLU A 134 5.05 8.88 -13.31
C GLU A 134 3.79 8.05 -13.16
N TYR A 135 3.11 8.19 -12.01
CA TYR A 135 1.97 7.37 -11.62
C TYR A 135 0.77 8.21 -11.21
N ASP A 136 -0.43 7.69 -11.47
CA ASP A 136 -1.67 8.32 -11.02
C ASP A 136 -1.77 8.30 -9.49
N VAL A 137 -1.30 7.18 -8.88
CA VAL A 137 -1.19 7.03 -7.42
C VAL A 137 0.20 6.52 -7.07
N VAL A 138 0.85 7.18 -6.14
CA VAL A 138 2.03 6.66 -5.45
C VAL A 138 1.64 6.40 -4.01
N THR A 139 2.01 5.25 -3.47
CA THR A 139 1.73 4.91 -2.07
C THR A 139 2.97 4.40 -1.36
N SER A 140 2.97 4.53 -0.05
CA SER A 140 3.98 3.94 0.82
C SER A 140 3.38 3.64 2.18
N ARG A 141 3.72 2.47 2.75
CA ARG A 141 3.22 2.03 4.06
C ARG A 141 4.38 1.82 5.03
N ALA A 142 4.34 2.53 6.17
CA ALA A 142 5.24 2.35 7.32
C ALA A 142 6.77 2.39 7.04
N VAL A 143 7.21 3.13 6.00
CA VAL A 143 8.62 3.10 5.55
C VAL A 143 9.49 4.11 6.30
N ALA A 144 9.05 5.34 6.49
CA ALA A 144 9.83 6.42 7.08
C ALA A 144 8.92 7.52 7.66
N ASN A 145 9.51 8.54 8.28
CA ASN A 145 8.76 9.75 8.61
C ASN A 145 8.31 10.49 7.32
N ILE A 146 7.34 11.38 7.45
CA ILE A 146 6.69 12.05 6.31
C ILE A 146 7.70 12.85 5.48
N GLU A 147 8.62 13.56 6.11
CA GLU A 147 9.64 14.36 5.44
C GLU A 147 10.51 13.53 4.48
N LYS A 148 10.97 12.36 4.94
CA LYS A 148 11.74 11.44 4.08
C LYS A 148 10.87 10.84 2.98
N LEU A 149 9.62 10.45 3.31
CA LEU A 149 8.70 9.88 2.34
C LEU A 149 8.45 10.82 1.16
N VAL A 150 8.22 12.10 1.40
CA VAL A 150 8.01 13.08 0.31
C VAL A 150 9.22 13.13 -0.64
N ASN A 151 10.43 13.09 -0.09
CA ASN A 151 11.64 13.10 -0.90
C ASN A 151 11.80 11.83 -1.76
N TYR A 152 11.27 10.70 -1.29
CA TYR A 152 11.35 9.41 -2.01
C TYR A 152 10.23 9.20 -3.01
N THR A 153 9.13 9.97 -2.94
CA THR A 153 7.88 9.60 -3.62
C THR A 153 7.30 10.68 -4.51
N MET A 154 7.39 11.96 -4.13
CA MET A 154 6.64 13.02 -4.82
C MET A 154 7.06 13.26 -6.27
N HIS A 155 8.30 12.97 -6.63
CA HIS A 155 8.77 13.06 -8.01
C HIS A 155 8.18 11.96 -8.92
N LEU A 156 7.58 10.92 -8.33
CA LEU A 156 6.90 9.84 -9.05
C LEU A 156 5.41 10.13 -9.28
N VAL A 157 4.89 11.21 -8.68
CA VAL A 157 3.47 11.56 -8.76
C VAL A 157 3.22 12.40 -10.01
N LYS A 158 2.33 11.96 -10.90
CA LYS A 158 1.87 12.76 -12.05
C LYS A 158 1.31 14.11 -11.60
N LYS A 159 1.24 15.07 -12.51
CA LYS A 159 0.69 16.41 -12.24
C LYS A 159 -0.67 16.38 -11.56
N ASP A 160 -1.58 15.50 -12.01
CA ASP A 160 -2.92 15.33 -11.43
C ASP A 160 -3.03 14.11 -10.50
N GLY A 161 -1.89 13.47 -10.24
CA GLY A 161 -1.78 12.29 -9.39
C GLY A 161 -1.81 12.61 -7.91
N LYS A 162 -1.75 11.55 -7.08
CA LYS A 162 -1.74 11.67 -5.62
C LYS A 162 -0.66 10.78 -5.01
N PHE A 163 -0.01 11.30 -3.97
CA PHE A 163 0.73 10.46 -3.04
C PHE A 163 -0.13 10.16 -1.82
N ILE A 164 -0.20 8.90 -1.43
CA ILE A 164 -0.97 8.42 -0.27
C ILE A 164 -0.01 7.73 0.70
N ALA A 165 0.32 8.41 1.79
CA ALA A 165 1.09 7.81 2.88
C ALA A 165 0.16 7.08 3.83
N MET A 166 0.38 5.76 4.00
CA MET A 166 -0.32 4.92 4.94
C MET A 166 0.47 4.85 6.25
N LYS A 167 -0.06 5.45 7.29
CA LYS A 167 0.61 5.61 8.59
C LYS A 167 -0.27 5.12 9.74
N GLY A 168 0.34 4.92 10.89
CA GLY A 168 -0.36 4.78 12.16
C GLY A 168 -0.76 6.16 12.73
N ASN A 169 -0.42 6.41 13.99
CA ASN A 169 -0.53 7.74 14.57
C ASN A 169 0.56 8.65 13.99
N ILE A 170 0.19 9.82 13.47
CA ILE A 170 1.11 10.81 12.89
C ILE A 170 1.10 12.14 13.66
N GLU A 171 0.44 12.20 14.82
CA GLU A 171 0.31 13.44 15.60
C GLU A 171 1.69 14.06 15.90
N ASP A 172 2.67 13.22 16.24
CA ASP A 172 4.05 13.65 16.51
C ASP A 172 4.82 14.05 15.23
N GLU A 173 4.42 13.52 14.06
CA GLU A 173 5.04 13.83 12.77
C GLU A 173 4.45 15.08 12.11
N LEU A 174 3.22 15.48 12.49
CA LEU A 174 2.54 16.68 12.02
C LEU A 174 2.92 17.90 12.86
N THR A 175 4.21 18.06 13.13
CA THR A 175 4.70 19.28 13.76
C THR A 175 4.46 20.49 12.85
N LYS A 176 4.37 21.68 13.43
CA LYS A 176 4.21 22.92 12.67
C LYS A 176 5.26 23.08 11.56
N PHE A 177 6.51 22.72 11.85
CA PHE A 177 7.63 22.78 10.91
C PHE A 177 7.40 21.85 9.69
N ILE A 178 7.04 20.58 9.93
CA ILE A 178 6.78 19.61 8.85
C ILE A 178 5.59 20.09 8.00
N LYS A 179 4.54 20.57 8.63
CA LYS A 179 3.36 21.07 7.95
C LYS A 179 3.68 22.28 7.07
N GLU A 180 4.41 23.26 7.60
CA GLU A 180 4.81 24.47 6.87
C GLU A 180 5.72 24.14 5.66
N GLU A 181 6.68 23.24 5.81
CA GLU A 181 7.56 22.81 4.71
C GLU A 181 6.79 22.02 3.64
N LEU A 182 5.92 21.12 4.06
CA LEU A 182 5.06 20.39 3.12
C LEU A 182 4.12 21.32 2.37
N GLU A 183 3.48 22.25 3.07
CA GLU A 183 2.55 23.22 2.48
C GLU A 183 3.22 24.20 1.52
N LYS A 184 4.52 24.49 1.68
CA LYS A 184 5.28 25.30 0.71
C LYS A 184 5.50 24.60 -0.63
N LYS A 185 5.77 23.29 -0.59
CA LYS A 185 6.18 22.50 -1.76
C LYS A 185 5.02 21.71 -2.36
N TYR A 186 4.11 21.21 -1.51
CA TYR A 186 3.03 20.30 -1.89
C TYR A 186 1.70 20.77 -1.33
N LYS A 187 0.62 20.31 -1.93
CA LYS A 187 -0.72 20.52 -1.41
C LYS A 187 -1.14 19.31 -0.56
N ILE A 188 -1.40 19.53 0.73
CA ILE A 188 -2.13 18.55 1.54
C ILE A 188 -3.60 18.59 1.07
N GLU A 189 -4.06 17.52 0.43
CA GLU A 189 -5.44 17.42 -0.04
C GLU A 189 -6.37 16.95 1.07
N GLU A 190 -5.93 15.93 1.83
CA GLU A 190 -6.74 15.33 2.89
C GLU A 190 -5.85 14.63 3.92
N ILE A 191 -6.30 14.58 5.17
CA ILE A 191 -5.78 13.74 6.24
C ILE A 191 -6.96 12.98 6.81
N LEU A 192 -7.09 11.70 6.45
CA LEU A 192 -8.15 10.84 6.95
C LEU A 192 -7.63 9.95 8.09
N GLN A 193 -8.19 10.12 9.28
CA GLN A 193 -7.90 9.27 10.45
C GLN A 193 -9.08 8.34 10.74
N PHE A 194 -8.79 7.09 11.02
CA PHE A 194 -9.79 6.08 11.37
C PHE A 194 -9.14 4.95 12.18
N ASN A 195 -9.97 4.09 12.77
CA ASN A 195 -9.50 2.86 13.40
C ASN A 195 -9.78 1.66 12.49
N LEU A 196 -8.90 0.65 12.56
CA LEU A 196 -9.23 -0.63 11.95
C LEU A 196 -10.42 -1.27 12.67
N PRO A 197 -11.26 -2.04 11.97
CA PRO A 197 -12.39 -2.72 12.57
C PRO A 197 -11.97 -3.57 13.76
N LYS A 198 -12.74 -3.50 14.87
CA LYS A 198 -12.50 -4.26 16.10
C LYS A 198 -11.18 -3.97 16.84
N GLU A 199 -10.43 -2.98 16.40
CA GLU A 199 -9.18 -2.58 17.08
C GLU A 199 -9.17 -1.07 17.37
N CYS A 200 -8.53 -0.67 18.48
CA CYS A 200 -8.21 0.73 18.75
C CYS A 200 -6.97 1.21 17.98
N SER A 201 -6.60 0.49 16.93
CA SER A 201 -5.39 0.75 16.15
C SER A 201 -5.63 1.87 15.16
N LYS A 202 -5.19 3.07 15.52
CA LYS A 202 -5.31 4.27 14.66
C LYS A 202 -4.58 4.07 13.33
N ARG A 203 -5.22 4.52 12.26
CA ARG A 203 -4.67 4.63 10.91
C ARG A 203 -4.86 6.02 10.39
N THR A 204 -3.90 6.46 9.61
CA THR A 204 -3.94 7.75 8.92
C THR A 204 -3.56 7.56 7.47
N LEU A 205 -4.40 8.06 6.57
CA LEU A 205 -4.08 8.29 5.18
C LEU A 205 -3.79 9.77 5.01
N LEU A 206 -2.55 10.12 4.68
CA LEU A 206 -2.16 11.48 4.32
C LEU A 206 -2.06 11.57 2.81
N ILE A 207 -2.86 12.45 2.20
CA ILE A 207 -2.94 12.63 0.76
C ILE A 207 -2.25 13.93 0.36
N LEU A 208 -1.22 13.81 -0.48
CA LEU A 208 -0.46 14.93 -1.02
C LEU A 208 -0.57 14.98 -2.54
N LYS A 209 -0.52 16.21 -3.08
CA LYS A 209 -0.40 16.51 -4.52
C LYS A 209 0.76 17.46 -4.79
N ASN A 210 1.28 17.39 -6.01
CA ASN A 210 2.15 18.45 -6.54
C ASN A 210 1.35 19.75 -6.67
N ARG A 211 2.02 20.89 -6.46
CA ARG A 211 1.43 22.23 -6.70
C ARG A 211 1.54 22.63 -8.15
#